data_bc13d52eee7690cfa2f35abe0e3b59f0
#
_entry.id   bc13d52eee7690cfa2f35abe0e3b59f0
#
_cell.length_a   1.000
_cell.length_b   1.000
_cell.length_c   1.000
_cell.angle_alpha   90.00
_cell.angle_beta   90.00
_cell.angle_gamma   90.00
#
_symmetry.space_group_name_H-M   'P 1'
#
loop_
_entity.id
_entity.type
_entity.pdbx_description
1 polymer ?
#
loop_
_entity_poly.entity_id
_entity_poly.type
_entity_poly.pdbx_seq_one_letter_code
_entity_poly.pdbx_strand_id
1 'polypeptide(L)'
;MPNKHAILFVDDDENILNSLRRLFRREGYEILLAKSGTEGLEVLKNHQVSLIISDQRMPEMIGAEFLAKAKEISPQSMRIMLTGYSDLDAATQAINQGGISRFITKPWDDDELKMVVRDAIQRIDLEAQNLFLTEQLRHKNAALENFNSQLEKAVSLRTLELHYKIKELEGKDRIAQHMLSVNSLEETLELVLQVIGDIIEMDKSIIYLLDGGQPKPTAAIGIYSPKAIVAQSDLEDIKKTPLHESAFAQVLEQKKPVNIKDTKSKSISPFAVVPILRGDDLLGYIDVSNSDNKDAISSEEVDMVASFALQAAMAISDAQSHKDISSWKVQLEDVLKEIN
;
A
#
# COMPACT_ATOMS: atom_id res chain seq x y z
N MET A 1 32.11 25.85 2.28
CA MET A 1 33.20 26.17 1.34
C MET A 1 33.50 24.90 0.60
N PRO A 2 33.73 24.89 -0.73
CA PRO A 2 34.12 23.64 -1.40
C PRO A 2 35.41 23.13 -0.77
N ASN A 3 35.43 21.85 -0.43
CA ASN A 3 36.59 21.21 0.15
C ASN A 3 37.73 21.36 -0.84
N LYS A 4 38.85 22.03 -0.39
CA LYS A 4 39.99 22.29 -1.27
C LYS A 4 40.72 20.99 -1.47
N HIS A 5 40.80 20.48 -2.71
CA HIS A 5 41.52 19.24 -2.98
C HIS A 5 42.97 19.35 -2.56
N ALA A 6 43.45 18.37 -1.82
CA ALA A 6 44.86 18.25 -1.44
C ALA A 6 45.59 17.42 -2.47
N ILE A 7 46.74 17.94 -2.94
CA ILE A 7 47.65 17.26 -3.86
C ILE A 7 48.97 17.03 -3.15
N LEU A 8 49.40 15.78 -3.07
CA LEU A 8 50.69 15.39 -2.52
C LEU A 8 51.70 15.19 -3.65
N PHE A 9 52.78 15.96 -3.62
CA PHE A 9 53.95 15.77 -4.47
C PHE A 9 55.05 15.09 -3.67
N VAL A 10 55.66 14.03 -4.26
CA VAL A 10 56.76 13.26 -3.64
C VAL A 10 57.90 13.15 -4.63
N ASP A 11 59.04 13.76 -4.26
CA ASP A 11 60.27 13.79 -5.06
C ASP A 11 61.47 14.05 -4.12
N ASP A 12 62.59 13.37 -4.32
CA ASP A 12 63.78 13.57 -3.47
C ASP A 12 64.53 14.86 -3.79
N ASP A 13 64.25 15.49 -4.96
CA ASP A 13 64.84 16.80 -5.32
C ASP A 13 63.95 17.96 -4.83
N GLU A 14 64.42 18.66 -3.81
CA GLU A 14 63.73 19.86 -3.27
C GLU A 14 63.48 20.95 -4.33
N ASN A 15 64.33 21.05 -5.37
CA ASN A 15 64.12 22.06 -6.43
C ASN A 15 62.88 21.70 -7.27
N ILE A 16 62.67 20.42 -7.52
CA ILE A 16 61.49 19.90 -8.21
C ILE A 16 60.26 20.19 -7.35
N LEU A 17 60.27 19.81 -6.08
CA LEU A 17 59.15 20.07 -5.16
C LEU A 17 58.79 21.57 -5.09
N ASN A 18 59.80 22.43 -4.99
CA ASN A 18 59.61 23.87 -4.95
C ASN A 18 59.06 24.42 -6.28
N SER A 19 59.43 23.83 -7.41
CA SER A 19 58.92 24.19 -8.73
C SER A 19 57.45 23.80 -8.86
N LEU A 20 57.07 22.59 -8.50
CA LEU A 20 55.70 22.10 -8.46
C LEU A 20 54.81 22.93 -7.53
N ARG A 21 55.32 23.26 -6.32
CA ARG A 21 54.61 24.14 -5.39
C ARG A 21 54.34 25.52 -6.01
N ARG A 22 55.29 26.13 -6.72
CA ARG A 22 55.13 27.41 -7.41
C ARG A 22 54.14 27.32 -8.54
N LEU A 23 54.20 26.26 -9.33
CA LEU A 23 53.32 25.99 -10.48
C LEU A 23 51.86 25.93 -10.07
N PHE A 24 51.52 25.23 -8.99
CA PHE A 24 50.16 24.99 -8.52
C PHE A 24 49.69 26.00 -7.46
N ARG A 25 50.50 26.91 -6.99
CA ARG A 25 50.17 27.89 -5.92
C ARG A 25 48.88 28.66 -6.19
N ARG A 26 48.56 28.97 -7.47
CA ARG A 26 47.43 29.79 -7.88
C ARG A 26 46.24 28.96 -8.37
N GLU A 27 46.33 27.64 -8.44
CA GLU A 27 45.33 26.76 -8.97
C GLU A 27 44.21 26.40 -7.94
N GLY A 28 44.39 26.85 -6.69
CA GLY A 28 43.34 26.67 -5.68
C GLY A 28 43.44 25.38 -4.86
N TYR A 29 44.42 24.55 -5.12
CA TYR A 29 44.64 23.27 -4.38
C TYR A 29 45.42 23.51 -3.08
N GLU A 30 45.28 22.59 -2.13
CA GLU A 30 46.19 22.45 -0.99
C GLU A 30 47.41 21.62 -1.43
N ILE A 31 48.61 22.15 -1.28
CA ILE A 31 49.81 21.50 -1.77
C ILE A 31 50.61 20.94 -0.57
N LEU A 32 50.72 19.61 -0.55
CA LEU A 32 51.51 18.85 0.39
C LEU A 32 52.78 18.36 -0.32
N LEU A 33 53.91 18.37 0.37
CA LEU A 33 55.19 17.98 -0.20
C LEU A 33 55.83 16.92 0.71
N ALA A 34 56.49 15.92 0.11
CA ALA A 34 57.29 14.92 0.81
C ALA A 34 58.59 14.67 0.02
N LYS A 35 59.71 14.54 0.73
CA LYS A 35 61.03 14.35 0.12
C LYS A 35 61.43 12.87 -0.05
N SER A 36 60.54 11.97 0.35
CA SER A 36 60.74 10.53 0.19
C SER A 36 59.40 9.78 0.17
N GLY A 37 59.40 8.54 -0.33
CA GLY A 37 58.22 7.68 -0.22
C GLY A 37 57.77 7.44 1.23
N THR A 38 58.71 7.31 2.18
CA THR A 38 58.41 7.11 3.60
C THR A 38 57.69 8.33 4.18
N GLU A 39 58.19 9.55 3.92
CA GLU A 39 57.52 10.80 4.34
C GLU A 39 56.14 10.95 3.68
N GLY A 40 56.03 10.60 2.38
CA GLY A 40 54.75 10.57 1.64
C GLY A 40 53.70 9.67 2.31
N LEU A 41 54.09 8.45 2.75
CA LEU A 41 53.19 7.55 3.49
C LEU A 41 52.72 8.13 4.84
N GLU A 42 53.61 8.84 5.54
CA GLU A 42 53.27 9.54 6.80
C GLU A 42 52.26 10.68 6.55
N VAL A 43 52.43 11.45 5.47
CA VAL A 43 51.47 12.50 5.08
C VAL A 43 50.10 11.89 4.79
N LEU A 44 50.01 10.76 4.08
CA LEU A 44 48.78 10.09 3.75
C LEU A 44 48.02 9.53 4.97
N LYS A 45 48.71 9.21 6.06
CA LYS A 45 48.06 8.79 7.31
C LYS A 45 47.38 9.95 8.03
N ASN A 46 47.89 11.19 7.86
CA ASN A 46 47.45 12.35 8.59
C ASN A 46 46.58 13.33 7.77
N HIS A 47 46.56 13.20 6.45
CA HIS A 47 45.90 14.12 5.56
C HIS A 47 45.04 13.34 4.52
N GLN A 48 43.87 13.86 4.24
CA GLN A 48 43.04 13.33 3.15
C GLN A 48 43.51 13.93 1.81
N VAL A 49 44.15 13.10 0.99
CA VAL A 49 44.73 13.53 -0.28
C VAL A 49 43.88 13.06 -1.45
N SER A 50 43.57 13.97 -2.37
CA SER A 50 42.81 13.66 -3.57
C SER A 50 43.67 13.11 -4.70
N LEU A 51 44.88 13.69 -4.86
CA LEU A 51 45.81 13.33 -5.92
C LEU A 51 47.22 13.20 -5.40
N ILE A 52 47.92 12.12 -5.76
CA ILE A 52 49.30 11.85 -5.44
C ILE A 52 50.12 11.90 -6.73
N ILE A 53 51.18 12.67 -6.74
CA ILE A 53 52.12 12.73 -7.86
C ILE A 53 53.52 12.43 -7.31
N SER A 54 54.10 11.32 -7.75
CA SER A 54 55.39 10.84 -7.24
C SER A 54 56.41 10.67 -8.33
N ASP A 55 57.67 11.06 -8.03
CA ASP A 55 58.77 10.64 -8.86
C ASP A 55 58.97 9.12 -8.81
N GLN A 56 59.51 8.56 -9.89
CA GLN A 56 59.82 7.13 -10.00
C GLN A 56 61.16 6.81 -9.30
N ARG A 57 62.18 7.65 -9.45
CA ARG A 57 63.52 7.38 -8.92
C ARG A 57 63.79 8.11 -7.65
N MET A 58 63.50 7.49 -6.53
CA MET A 58 63.80 8.02 -5.20
C MET A 58 64.69 7.06 -4.43
N PRO A 59 65.55 7.56 -3.52
CA PRO A 59 66.30 6.69 -2.60
C PRO A 59 65.38 5.88 -1.72
N GLU A 60 65.83 4.71 -1.27
CA GLU A 60 65.17 3.79 -0.33
C GLU A 60 63.88 3.15 -0.87
N MET A 61 63.02 3.91 -1.53
CA MET A 61 61.73 3.42 -2.04
C MET A 61 61.42 4.07 -3.39
N ILE A 62 61.31 3.26 -4.44
CA ILE A 62 60.94 3.75 -5.79
C ILE A 62 59.48 4.19 -5.82
N GLY A 63 59.13 5.10 -6.76
CA GLY A 63 57.76 5.64 -6.91
C GLY A 63 56.71 4.59 -7.09
N ALA A 64 56.95 3.56 -7.90
CA ALA A 64 56.01 2.46 -8.08
C ALA A 64 55.67 1.72 -6.77
N GLU A 65 56.68 1.47 -5.92
CA GLU A 65 56.46 0.83 -4.61
C GLU A 65 55.72 1.76 -3.65
N PHE A 66 56.08 3.05 -3.63
CA PHE A 66 55.37 4.06 -2.85
C PHE A 66 53.90 4.15 -3.24
N LEU A 67 53.59 4.28 -4.55
CA LEU A 67 52.21 4.40 -5.02
C LEU A 67 51.37 3.13 -4.80
N ALA A 68 51.99 1.96 -4.82
CA ALA A 68 51.31 0.71 -4.43
C ALA A 68 50.92 0.72 -2.95
N LYS A 69 51.82 1.11 -2.04
CA LYS A 69 51.51 1.25 -0.61
C LYS A 69 50.54 2.40 -0.32
N ALA A 70 50.62 3.48 -1.09
CA ALA A 70 49.71 4.61 -1.00
C ALA A 70 48.25 4.19 -1.37
N LYS A 71 48.08 3.25 -2.31
CA LYS A 71 46.78 2.67 -2.66
C LYS A 71 46.10 1.96 -1.49
N GLU A 72 46.86 1.30 -0.63
CA GLU A 72 46.34 0.60 0.55
C GLU A 72 45.88 1.59 1.64
N ILE A 73 46.63 2.71 1.82
CA ILE A 73 46.34 3.73 2.83
C ILE A 73 45.21 4.67 2.36
N SER A 74 45.26 5.08 1.08
CA SER A 74 44.30 6.02 0.49
C SER A 74 43.83 5.49 -0.87
N PRO A 75 42.93 4.51 -0.89
CA PRO A 75 42.50 3.87 -2.11
C PRO A 75 41.72 4.82 -3.07
N GLN A 76 41.12 5.86 -2.52
CA GLN A 76 40.37 6.85 -3.29
C GLN A 76 41.24 7.93 -3.96
N SER A 77 42.49 8.08 -3.51
CA SER A 77 43.43 9.03 -4.12
C SER A 77 43.79 8.59 -5.52
N MET A 78 43.73 9.48 -6.50
CA MET A 78 44.28 9.24 -7.82
C MET A 78 45.81 9.32 -7.74
N ARG A 79 46.50 8.49 -8.52
CA ARG A 79 47.96 8.33 -8.46
C ARG A 79 48.56 8.53 -9.84
N ILE A 80 49.49 9.48 -9.91
CA ILE A 80 50.23 9.83 -11.12
C ILE A 80 51.73 9.65 -10.82
N MET A 81 52.46 9.11 -11.79
CA MET A 81 53.93 8.95 -11.69
C MET A 81 54.63 9.94 -12.60
N LEU A 82 55.68 10.61 -12.09
CA LEU A 82 56.65 11.34 -12.90
C LEU A 82 57.81 10.39 -13.22
N THR A 83 58.20 10.27 -14.49
CA THR A 83 59.23 9.31 -14.90
C THR A 83 60.15 9.88 -15.97
N GLY A 84 61.43 9.46 -15.98
CA GLY A 84 62.36 9.78 -17.07
C GLY A 84 62.13 8.85 -18.28
N TYR A 85 62.67 9.21 -19.45
CA TYR A 85 62.57 8.42 -20.68
C TYR A 85 63.09 6.97 -20.54
N SER A 86 64.07 6.73 -19.64
CA SER A 86 64.68 5.41 -19.41
C SER A 86 63.82 4.43 -18.60
N ASP A 87 62.73 4.87 -18.00
CA ASP A 87 61.92 4.10 -17.02
C ASP A 87 60.48 3.81 -17.50
N LEU A 88 60.21 4.07 -18.78
CA LEU A 88 58.87 3.90 -19.38
C LEU A 88 58.35 2.45 -19.28
N ASP A 89 59.20 1.47 -19.40
CA ASP A 89 58.78 0.05 -19.29
C ASP A 89 58.36 -0.30 -17.88
N ALA A 90 59.02 0.22 -16.84
CA ALA A 90 58.66 0.03 -15.44
C ALA A 90 57.34 0.79 -15.11
N ALA A 91 57.15 1.99 -15.64
CA ALA A 91 55.92 2.76 -15.52
C ALA A 91 54.73 2.02 -16.15
N THR A 92 54.90 1.42 -17.32
CA THR A 92 53.87 0.64 -18.01
C THR A 92 53.45 -0.62 -17.23
N GLN A 93 54.42 -1.32 -16.61
CA GLN A 93 54.11 -2.45 -15.72
C GLN A 93 53.33 -2.02 -14.48
N ALA A 94 53.70 -0.87 -13.87
CA ALA A 94 53.03 -0.32 -12.69
C ALA A 94 51.58 0.08 -13.00
N ILE A 95 51.25 0.60 -14.18
CA ILE A 95 49.88 0.84 -14.63
C ILE A 95 49.09 -0.47 -14.71
N ASN A 96 49.68 -1.51 -15.37
CA ASN A 96 49.02 -2.79 -15.54
C ASN A 96 48.70 -3.53 -14.24
N GLN A 97 49.51 -3.28 -13.20
CA GLN A 97 49.28 -3.77 -11.83
C GLN A 97 48.23 -2.93 -11.06
N GLY A 98 47.61 -1.90 -11.69
CA GLY A 98 46.48 -1.14 -11.15
C GLY A 98 46.83 -0.19 -10.03
N GLY A 99 48.11 0.15 -9.84
CA GLY A 99 48.59 1.08 -8.82
C GLY A 99 48.57 2.55 -9.25
N ILE A 100 48.63 2.82 -10.54
CA ILE A 100 48.87 4.15 -11.13
C ILE A 100 47.82 4.45 -12.16
N SER A 101 47.28 5.67 -12.17
CA SER A 101 46.27 6.10 -13.14
C SER A 101 46.86 6.65 -14.44
N ARG A 102 48.04 7.26 -14.32
CA ARG A 102 48.75 7.87 -15.47
C ARG A 102 50.23 8.08 -15.11
N PHE A 103 51.07 8.19 -16.12
CA PHE A 103 52.43 8.70 -15.98
C PHE A 103 52.66 9.97 -16.81
N ILE A 104 53.66 10.77 -16.45
CA ILE A 104 54.10 11.99 -17.14
C ILE A 104 55.64 11.91 -17.23
N THR A 105 56.15 12.20 -18.42
CA THR A 105 57.61 12.16 -18.67
C THR A 105 58.31 13.44 -18.22
N LYS A 106 59.48 13.27 -17.63
CA LYS A 106 60.41 14.39 -17.30
C LYS A 106 61.34 14.63 -18.50
N PRO A 107 61.62 15.87 -18.95
CA PRO A 107 61.00 17.11 -18.49
C PRO A 107 59.55 17.25 -18.97
N TRP A 108 58.66 17.78 -18.12
CA TRP A 108 57.26 18.06 -18.47
C TRP A 108 57.08 19.48 -18.98
N ASP A 109 56.01 19.70 -19.74
CA ASP A 109 55.47 21.00 -20.01
C ASP A 109 54.53 21.44 -18.88
N ASP A 110 54.66 22.69 -18.38
CA ASP A 110 53.91 23.24 -17.26
C ASP A 110 52.40 23.28 -17.51
N ASP A 111 51.98 23.60 -18.75
CA ASP A 111 50.56 23.66 -19.09
C ASP A 111 49.95 22.27 -19.28
N GLU A 112 50.75 21.32 -19.83
CA GLU A 112 50.33 19.91 -19.92
C GLU A 112 50.14 19.31 -18.54
N LEU A 113 51.09 19.53 -17.60
CA LEU A 113 51.00 19.04 -16.22
C LEU A 113 49.79 19.61 -15.50
N LYS A 114 49.51 20.93 -15.66
CA LYS A 114 48.28 21.54 -15.11
C LYS A 114 47.01 20.94 -15.68
N MET A 115 46.96 20.70 -16.99
CA MET A 115 45.81 20.08 -17.63
C MET A 115 45.56 18.67 -17.08
N VAL A 116 46.58 17.85 -16.96
CA VAL A 116 46.47 16.48 -16.41
C VAL A 116 45.99 16.50 -14.97
N VAL A 117 46.47 17.44 -14.14
CA VAL A 117 46.01 17.58 -12.75
C VAL A 117 44.53 18.00 -12.71
N ARG A 118 44.11 18.98 -13.53
CA ARG A 118 42.69 19.39 -13.59
C ARG A 118 41.79 18.23 -14.02
N ASP A 119 42.16 17.49 -15.05
CA ASP A 119 41.40 16.32 -15.51
C ASP A 119 41.27 15.27 -14.41
N ALA A 120 42.37 15.04 -13.66
CA ALA A 120 42.38 14.10 -12.55
C ALA A 120 41.41 14.55 -11.42
N ILE A 121 41.47 15.80 -11.04
CA ILE A 121 40.56 16.37 -10.01
C ILE A 121 39.11 16.34 -10.48
N GLN A 122 38.85 16.75 -11.72
CA GLN A 122 37.48 16.70 -12.29
C GLN A 122 36.92 15.29 -12.30
N ARG A 123 37.74 14.28 -12.60
CA ARG A 123 37.33 12.88 -12.55
C ARG A 123 36.96 12.43 -11.14
N ILE A 124 37.76 12.82 -10.14
CA ILE A 124 37.47 12.55 -8.72
C ILE A 124 36.12 13.15 -8.32
N ASP A 125 35.87 14.41 -8.68
CA ASP A 125 34.60 15.08 -8.41
C ASP A 125 33.39 14.38 -9.05
N LEU A 126 33.55 14.00 -10.32
CA LEU A 126 32.48 13.30 -11.04
C LEU A 126 32.19 11.90 -10.45
N GLU A 127 33.23 11.18 -10.05
CA GLU A 127 33.04 9.88 -9.38
C GLU A 127 32.34 10.04 -8.03
N ALA A 128 32.72 11.01 -7.21
CA ALA A 128 32.06 11.32 -5.95
C ALA A 128 30.61 11.77 -6.14
N GLN A 129 30.35 12.61 -7.14
CA GLN A 129 29.00 13.07 -7.48
C GLN A 129 28.13 11.91 -7.98
N ASN A 130 28.65 11.02 -8.81
CA ASN A 130 27.93 9.84 -9.30
C ASN A 130 27.54 8.90 -8.16
N LEU A 131 28.45 8.62 -7.22
CA LEU A 131 28.17 7.82 -6.04
C LEU A 131 27.05 8.45 -5.21
N PHE A 132 27.13 9.75 -4.94
CA PHE A 132 26.10 10.48 -4.18
C PHE A 132 24.74 10.43 -4.86
N LEU A 133 24.69 10.71 -6.18
CA LEU A 133 23.43 10.65 -6.95
C LEU A 133 22.83 9.24 -7.01
N THR A 134 23.68 8.23 -7.16
CA THR A 134 23.25 6.82 -7.18
C THR A 134 22.58 6.43 -5.86
N GLU A 135 23.19 6.84 -4.73
CA GLU A 135 22.62 6.56 -3.40
C GLU A 135 21.30 7.32 -3.19
N GLN A 136 21.21 8.59 -3.62
CA GLN A 136 19.96 9.34 -3.59
C GLN A 136 18.86 8.69 -4.42
N LEU A 137 19.19 8.22 -5.62
CA LEU A 137 18.23 7.51 -6.49
C LEU A 137 17.75 6.22 -5.84
N ARG A 138 18.65 5.46 -5.22
CA ARG A 138 18.30 4.24 -4.50
C ARG A 138 17.30 4.50 -3.38
N HIS A 139 17.54 5.53 -2.56
CA HIS A 139 16.62 5.92 -1.49
C HIS A 139 15.25 6.36 -2.03
N LYS A 140 15.24 7.15 -3.11
CA LYS A 140 13.98 7.59 -3.72
C LYS A 140 13.20 6.44 -4.32
N ASN A 141 13.86 5.50 -5.00
CA ASN A 141 13.21 4.33 -5.56
C ASN A 141 12.58 3.45 -4.49
N ALA A 142 13.30 3.17 -3.38
CA ALA A 142 12.74 2.42 -2.26
C ALA A 142 11.52 3.11 -1.63
N ALA A 143 11.54 4.44 -1.51
CA ALA A 143 10.40 5.21 -1.01
C ALA A 143 9.20 5.16 -1.97
N LEU A 144 9.44 5.24 -3.29
CA LEU A 144 8.40 5.13 -4.32
C LEU A 144 7.76 3.74 -4.34
N GLU A 145 8.54 2.67 -4.24
CA GLU A 145 8.04 1.30 -4.18
C GLU A 145 7.12 1.09 -2.96
N ASN A 146 7.54 1.58 -1.80
CA ASN A 146 6.71 1.53 -0.59
C ASN A 146 5.41 2.33 -0.74
N PHE A 147 5.49 3.54 -1.30
CA PHE A 147 4.32 4.37 -1.55
C PHE A 147 3.35 3.71 -2.55
N ASN A 148 3.85 3.13 -3.64
CA ASN A 148 3.04 2.41 -4.62
C ASN A 148 2.32 1.22 -3.98
N SER A 149 3.02 0.43 -3.15
CA SER A 149 2.39 -0.70 -2.44
C SER A 149 1.28 -0.24 -1.49
N GLN A 150 1.46 0.88 -0.79
CA GLN A 150 0.41 1.46 0.07
C GLN A 150 -0.77 1.97 -0.76
N LEU A 151 -0.51 2.61 -1.89
CA LEU A 151 -1.54 3.12 -2.79
C LEU A 151 -2.38 1.98 -3.39
N GLU A 152 -1.74 0.91 -3.85
CA GLU A 152 -2.43 -0.28 -4.37
C GLU A 152 -3.38 -0.88 -3.34
N LYS A 153 -2.94 -1.02 -2.09
CA LYS A 153 -3.78 -1.50 -0.99
C LYS A 153 -4.97 -0.56 -0.73
N ALA A 154 -4.72 0.74 -0.70
CA ALA A 154 -5.77 1.73 -0.48
C ALA A 154 -6.80 1.73 -1.63
N VAL A 155 -6.34 1.64 -2.88
CA VAL A 155 -7.21 1.54 -4.07
C VAL A 155 -8.04 0.26 -4.01
N SER A 156 -7.44 -0.90 -3.69
CA SER A 156 -8.17 -2.17 -3.59
C SER A 156 -9.26 -2.12 -2.53
N LEU A 157 -8.96 -1.61 -1.34
CA LEU A 157 -9.96 -1.43 -0.27
C LEU A 157 -11.08 -0.49 -0.68
N ARG A 158 -10.74 0.64 -1.31
CA ARG A 158 -11.76 1.61 -1.76
C ARG A 158 -12.63 1.07 -2.88
N THR A 159 -12.04 0.30 -3.78
CA THR A 159 -12.80 -0.35 -4.87
C THR A 159 -13.80 -1.37 -4.32
N LEU A 160 -13.39 -2.15 -3.32
CA LEU A 160 -14.28 -3.11 -2.65
C LEU A 160 -15.44 -2.40 -1.94
N GLU A 161 -15.14 -1.34 -1.17
CA GLU A 161 -16.15 -0.53 -0.49
C GLU A 161 -17.16 0.08 -1.48
N LEU A 162 -16.67 0.64 -2.59
CA LEU A 162 -17.53 1.19 -3.64
C LEU A 162 -18.41 0.11 -4.29
N HIS A 163 -17.87 -1.09 -4.51
CA HIS A 163 -18.63 -2.21 -5.07
C HIS A 163 -19.81 -2.59 -4.17
N TYR A 164 -19.59 -2.72 -2.86
CA TYR A 164 -20.69 -2.96 -1.92
C TYR A 164 -21.71 -1.82 -1.91
N LYS A 165 -21.25 -0.58 -1.99
CA LYS A 165 -22.15 0.57 -2.00
C LYS A 165 -23.03 0.65 -3.28
N ILE A 166 -22.46 0.31 -4.42
CA ILE A 166 -23.21 0.22 -5.68
C ILE A 166 -24.29 -0.87 -5.57
N LYS A 167 -23.92 -2.08 -5.14
CA LYS A 167 -24.87 -3.18 -4.93
C LYS A 167 -26.03 -2.79 -4.00
N GLU A 168 -25.72 -2.12 -2.90
CA GLU A 168 -26.73 -1.63 -1.95
C GLU A 168 -27.69 -0.63 -2.61
N LEU A 169 -27.17 0.34 -3.38
CA LEU A 169 -27.99 1.34 -4.06
C LEU A 169 -28.87 0.73 -5.15
N GLU A 170 -28.32 -0.18 -5.94
CA GLU A 170 -29.10 -0.91 -6.97
C GLU A 170 -30.27 -1.68 -6.37
N GLY A 171 -30.04 -2.36 -5.22
CA GLY A 171 -31.10 -3.07 -4.52
C GLY A 171 -32.18 -2.14 -3.98
N LYS A 172 -31.79 -1.03 -3.37
CA LYS A 172 -32.74 -0.03 -2.88
C LYS A 172 -33.57 0.59 -4.00
N ASP A 173 -32.95 0.92 -5.12
CA ASP A 173 -33.63 1.50 -6.26
C ASP A 173 -34.66 0.50 -6.84
N ARG A 174 -34.27 -0.76 -6.98
CA ARG A 174 -35.19 -1.83 -7.46
C ARG A 174 -36.42 -1.99 -6.56
N ILE A 175 -36.22 -2.00 -5.21
CA ILE A 175 -37.32 -2.07 -4.26
C ILE A 175 -38.22 -0.82 -4.34
N ALA A 176 -37.61 0.38 -4.36
CA ALA A 176 -38.34 1.64 -4.39
C ALA A 176 -39.17 1.80 -5.64
N GLN A 177 -38.65 1.43 -6.83
CA GLN A 177 -39.39 1.46 -8.08
C GLN A 177 -40.60 0.52 -8.05
N HIS A 178 -40.44 -0.67 -7.47
CA HIS A 178 -41.49 -1.64 -7.32
C HIS A 178 -42.61 -1.15 -6.39
N MET A 179 -42.27 -0.55 -5.26
CA MET A 179 -43.22 0.02 -4.30
C MET A 179 -44.13 1.08 -4.93
N LEU A 180 -43.68 1.78 -5.98
CA LEU A 180 -44.51 2.74 -6.72
C LEU A 180 -45.58 2.08 -7.63
N SER A 181 -45.40 0.83 -7.98
CA SER A 181 -46.22 0.11 -8.97
C SER A 181 -47.12 -0.97 -8.38
N VAL A 182 -46.89 -1.39 -7.11
CA VAL A 182 -47.54 -2.56 -6.49
C VAL A 182 -48.40 -2.15 -5.30
N ASN A 183 -49.54 -2.82 -5.17
CA ASN A 183 -50.53 -2.56 -4.09
C ASN A 183 -50.51 -3.62 -2.97
N SER A 184 -49.69 -4.68 -3.07
CA SER A 184 -49.63 -5.79 -2.12
C SER A 184 -48.38 -5.76 -1.28
N LEU A 185 -48.56 -5.89 0.05
CA LEU A 185 -47.47 -6.00 0.99
C LEU A 185 -46.63 -7.26 0.71
N GLU A 186 -47.31 -8.37 0.47
CA GLU A 186 -46.70 -9.68 0.22
C GLU A 186 -45.73 -9.62 -0.96
N GLU A 187 -46.15 -9.07 -2.12
CA GLU A 187 -45.29 -8.92 -3.28
C GLU A 187 -44.05 -8.04 -3.02
N THR A 188 -44.21 -6.99 -2.19
CA THR A 188 -43.07 -6.13 -1.81
C THR A 188 -42.09 -6.88 -0.93
N LEU A 189 -42.56 -7.66 0.04
CA LEU A 189 -41.70 -8.47 0.91
C LEU A 189 -40.98 -9.58 0.13
N GLU A 190 -41.65 -10.21 -0.81
CA GLU A 190 -41.05 -11.20 -1.73
C GLU A 190 -39.93 -10.55 -2.59
N LEU A 191 -40.16 -9.35 -3.10
CA LEU A 191 -39.17 -8.61 -3.84
C LEU A 191 -37.94 -8.27 -2.96
N VAL A 192 -38.13 -7.86 -1.70
CA VAL A 192 -37.02 -7.62 -0.77
C VAL A 192 -36.16 -8.88 -0.64
N LEU A 193 -36.80 -10.06 -0.50
CA LEU A 193 -36.07 -11.32 -0.43
C LEU A 193 -35.35 -11.69 -1.74
N GLN A 194 -35.98 -11.43 -2.90
CA GLN A 194 -35.34 -11.62 -4.21
C GLN A 194 -34.11 -10.73 -4.36
N VAL A 195 -34.21 -9.46 -3.96
CA VAL A 195 -33.07 -8.51 -3.98
C VAL A 195 -31.95 -9.00 -3.08
N ILE A 196 -32.25 -9.48 -1.87
CA ILE A 196 -31.26 -10.09 -0.97
C ILE A 196 -30.59 -11.29 -1.65
N GLY A 197 -31.37 -12.21 -2.24
CA GLY A 197 -30.84 -13.38 -2.93
C GLY A 197 -29.98 -13.05 -4.17
N ASP A 198 -30.35 -12.03 -4.94
CA ASP A 198 -29.66 -11.66 -6.17
C ASP A 198 -28.40 -10.82 -5.91
N ILE A 199 -28.47 -9.87 -4.96
CA ILE A 199 -27.42 -8.87 -4.74
C ILE A 199 -26.38 -9.35 -3.71
N ILE A 200 -26.86 -10.02 -2.65
CA ILE A 200 -26.02 -10.51 -1.56
C ILE A 200 -25.66 -12.00 -1.76
N GLU A 201 -26.30 -12.65 -2.72
CA GLU A 201 -26.08 -14.05 -3.08
C GLU A 201 -26.41 -15.03 -1.93
N MET A 202 -27.40 -14.68 -1.09
CA MET A 202 -27.91 -15.56 -0.04
C MET A 202 -28.83 -16.64 -0.62
N ASP A 203 -28.63 -17.90 -0.18
CA ASP A 203 -29.42 -19.04 -0.69
C ASP A 203 -30.80 -19.06 -0.11
N LYS A 204 -30.92 -18.72 1.19
CA LYS A 204 -32.17 -18.78 1.94
C LYS A 204 -32.41 -17.49 2.69
N SER A 205 -33.60 -16.97 2.60
CA SER A 205 -34.03 -15.80 3.35
C SER A 205 -35.49 -15.90 3.71
N ILE A 206 -35.84 -15.49 4.93
CA ILE A 206 -37.21 -15.53 5.45
C ILE A 206 -37.50 -14.20 6.15
N ILE A 207 -38.67 -13.62 5.86
CA ILE A 207 -39.20 -12.49 6.63
C ILE A 207 -40.25 -13.03 7.62
N TYR A 208 -40.05 -12.68 8.88
CA TYR A 208 -41.00 -12.89 9.95
C TYR A 208 -41.58 -11.55 10.39
N LEU A 209 -42.90 -11.42 10.39
CA LEU A 209 -43.60 -10.29 11.01
C LEU A 209 -44.11 -10.68 12.41
N LEU A 210 -44.20 -9.69 13.30
CA LEU A 210 -44.75 -9.91 14.64
C LEU A 210 -46.28 -9.76 14.62
N ASP A 211 -46.97 -10.83 14.98
CA ASP A 211 -48.41 -10.88 15.18
C ASP A 211 -48.73 -11.17 16.65
N GLY A 212 -49.29 -10.20 17.38
CA GLY A 212 -49.49 -10.35 18.81
C GLY A 212 -48.20 -10.58 19.64
N GLY A 213 -47.03 -10.14 19.11
CA GLY A 213 -45.70 -10.35 19.72
C GLY A 213 -45.07 -11.69 19.38
N GLN A 214 -45.74 -12.53 18.57
CA GLN A 214 -45.20 -13.80 18.11
C GLN A 214 -44.71 -13.67 16.65
N PRO A 215 -43.55 -14.24 16.30
CA PRO A 215 -43.03 -14.17 14.97
C PRO A 215 -43.73 -15.17 14.05
N LYS A 216 -44.35 -14.65 12.99
CA LYS A 216 -45.03 -15.40 11.94
C LYS A 216 -44.27 -15.25 10.62
N PRO A 217 -43.90 -16.37 9.94
CA PRO A 217 -43.28 -16.27 8.60
C PRO A 217 -44.29 -15.71 7.62
N THR A 218 -43.88 -14.66 6.87
CA THR A 218 -44.75 -13.94 5.94
C THR A 218 -44.28 -14.01 4.52
N ALA A 219 -42.94 -14.13 4.30
CA ALA A 219 -42.36 -14.38 3.00
C ALA A 219 -41.07 -15.20 3.15
N ALA A 220 -40.79 -16.06 2.19
CA ALA A 220 -39.60 -16.90 2.21
C ALA A 220 -39.08 -17.21 0.78
N ILE A 221 -37.76 -17.35 0.65
CA ILE A 221 -37.10 -17.76 -0.60
C ILE A 221 -36.01 -18.80 -0.31
N GLY A 222 -35.81 -19.74 -1.22
CA GLY A 222 -34.70 -20.70 -1.14
C GLY A 222 -34.89 -21.87 -0.18
N ILE A 223 -36.08 -22.08 0.38
CA ILE A 223 -36.34 -23.14 1.37
C ILE A 223 -36.41 -24.53 0.73
N TYR A 224 -37.17 -24.66 -0.36
CA TYR A 224 -37.38 -25.94 -1.04
C TYR A 224 -36.62 -26.08 -2.36
N SER A 225 -36.23 -24.95 -2.95
CA SER A 225 -35.47 -24.91 -4.19
C SER A 225 -34.67 -23.61 -4.24
N PRO A 226 -33.42 -23.62 -4.77
CA PRO A 226 -32.58 -22.41 -4.81
C PRO A 226 -33.33 -21.20 -5.43
N LYS A 227 -33.32 -20.08 -4.72
CA LYS A 227 -33.93 -18.81 -5.12
C LYS A 227 -35.45 -18.88 -5.51
N ALA A 228 -36.15 -19.94 -5.19
CA ALA A 228 -37.55 -20.06 -5.40
C ALA A 228 -38.37 -19.45 -4.25
N ILE A 229 -39.40 -18.65 -4.59
CA ILE A 229 -40.35 -18.11 -3.62
C ILE A 229 -41.17 -19.26 -3.04
N VAL A 230 -41.42 -19.25 -1.74
CA VAL A 230 -42.22 -20.21 -1.03
C VAL A 230 -43.68 -19.77 -1.09
N ALA A 231 -44.58 -20.68 -1.49
CA ALA A 231 -46.03 -20.37 -1.53
C ALA A 231 -46.54 -20.08 -0.10
N GLN A 232 -47.52 -19.19 0.00
CA GLN A 232 -48.13 -18.79 1.29
C GLN A 232 -48.65 -19.96 2.11
N SER A 233 -49.18 -21.01 1.42
CA SER A 233 -49.64 -22.25 2.06
C SER A 233 -48.55 -23.03 2.79
N ASP A 234 -47.31 -22.90 2.35
CA ASP A 234 -46.21 -23.73 2.80
C ASP A 234 -45.34 -22.98 3.84
N LEU A 235 -45.61 -21.68 4.09
CA LEU A 235 -44.86 -20.86 5.05
C LEU A 235 -45.00 -21.36 6.51
N GLU A 236 -46.16 -21.90 6.87
CA GLU A 236 -46.42 -22.42 8.24
C GLU A 236 -45.60 -23.67 8.57
N ASP A 237 -45.16 -24.40 7.54
CA ASP A 237 -44.35 -25.63 7.71
C ASP A 237 -42.85 -25.35 7.92
N ILE A 238 -42.42 -24.08 7.87
CA ILE A 238 -41.04 -23.70 8.07
C ILE A 238 -40.60 -23.93 9.50
N LYS A 239 -39.75 -24.93 9.72
CA LYS A 239 -39.24 -25.29 11.05
C LYS A 239 -38.07 -24.42 11.47
N LYS A 240 -38.11 -23.89 12.68
CA LYS A 240 -37.00 -23.17 13.33
C LYS A 240 -36.11 -24.13 14.10
N THR A 241 -34.80 -23.87 14.11
CA THR A 241 -33.88 -24.58 15.00
C THR A 241 -33.78 -23.84 16.34
N PRO A 242 -33.38 -24.54 17.45
CA PRO A 242 -33.18 -23.87 18.75
C PRO A 242 -32.16 -22.71 18.70
N LEU A 243 -31.19 -22.78 17.77
CA LEU A 243 -30.19 -21.73 17.60
C LEU A 243 -30.80 -20.48 16.98
N HIS A 244 -31.69 -20.63 15.99
CA HIS A 244 -32.46 -19.53 15.40
C HIS A 244 -33.38 -18.88 16.45
N GLU A 245 -34.03 -19.69 17.31
CA GLU A 245 -34.87 -19.15 18.38
C GLU A 245 -34.08 -18.31 19.39
N SER A 246 -32.86 -18.73 19.72
CA SER A 246 -31.96 -17.94 20.58
C SER A 246 -31.52 -16.62 19.91
N ALA A 247 -31.23 -16.65 18.60
CA ALA A 247 -30.86 -15.43 17.85
C ALA A 247 -32.06 -14.46 17.74
N PHE A 248 -33.27 -14.99 17.53
CA PHE A 248 -34.49 -14.19 17.54
C PHE A 248 -34.76 -13.53 18.88
N ALA A 249 -34.56 -14.26 20.00
CA ALA A 249 -34.69 -13.67 21.33
C ALA A 249 -33.71 -12.52 21.56
N GLN A 250 -32.47 -12.64 21.09
CA GLN A 250 -31.48 -11.57 21.15
C GLN A 250 -31.88 -10.36 20.32
N VAL A 251 -32.39 -10.56 19.10
CA VAL A 251 -32.88 -9.47 18.25
C VAL A 251 -34.09 -8.78 18.87
N LEU A 252 -35.01 -9.51 19.48
CA LEU A 252 -36.16 -8.93 20.22
C LEU A 252 -35.73 -8.04 21.37
N GLU A 253 -34.70 -8.46 22.12
CA GLU A 253 -34.19 -7.73 23.27
C GLU A 253 -33.34 -6.52 22.89
N GLN A 254 -32.38 -6.74 21.96
CA GLN A 254 -31.34 -5.75 21.64
C GLN A 254 -31.71 -4.85 20.47
N LYS A 255 -32.67 -5.21 19.62
CA LYS A 255 -33.06 -4.51 18.39
C LYS A 255 -31.86 -4.27 17.47
N LYS A 256 -30.91 -5.22 17.43
CA LYS A 256 -29.70 -5.16 16.62
C LYS A 256 -29.55 -6.45 15.81
N PRO A 257 -28.86 -6.40 14.66
CA PRO A 257 -28.53 -7.63 13.91
C PRO A 257 -27.72 -8.59 14.76
N VAL A 258 -28.03 -9.88 14.64
CA VAL A 258 -27.28 -11.01 15.23
C VAL A 258 -26.71 -11.85 14.10
N ASN A 259 -25.38 -11.97 14.05
CA ASN A 259 -24.68 -12.73 13.01
C ASN A 259 -23.97 -13.93 13.63
N ILE A 260 -24.34 -15.13 13.24
CA ILE A 260 -23.77 -16.39 13.71
C ILE A 260 -22.84 -16.95 12.63
N LYS A 261 -21.55 -16.62 12.76
CA LYS A 261 -20.49 -16.97 11.78
C LYS A 261 -19.99 -18.40 11.92
N ASP A 262 -19.94 -18.92 13.16
CA ASP A 262 -19.42 -20.26 13.46
C ASP A 262 -20.49 -21.07 14.18
N THR A 263 -21.00 -22.07 13.49
CA THR A 263 -21.93 -23.04 14.06
C THR A 263 -21.13 -24.29 14.42
N LYS A 264 -20.99 -24.59 15.72
CA LYS A 264 -20.31 -25.81 16.24
C LYS A 264 -20.93 -27.12 15.71
N SER A 265 -22.08 -27.01 15.07
CA SER A 265 -22.80 -28.13 14.46
C SER A 265 -22.64 -28.09 12.94
N LYS A 266 -22.11 -29.18 12.35
CA LYS A 266 -22.01 -29.35 10.89
C LYS A 266 -23.36 -29.32 10.16
N SER A 267 -24.48 -29.38 10.91
CA SER A 267 -25.84 -29.39 10.36
C SER A 267 -26.49 -28.00 10.22
N ILE A 268 -25.90 -26.97 10.76
CA ILE A 268 -26.43 -25.59 10.70
C ILE A 268 -25.47 -24.74 9.94
N SER A 269 -25.95 -24.11 8.88
CA SER A 269 -25.17 -23.14 8.09
C SER A 269 -25.05 -21.80 8.82
N PRO A 270 -24.02 -20.98 8.52
CA PRO A 270 -23.95 -19.60 8.99
C PRO A 270 -25.22 -18.83 8.62
N PHE A 271 -25.71 -18.03 9.56
CA PHE A 271 -26.91 -17.24 9.36
C PHE A 271 -26.87 -15.91 10.10
N ALA A 272 -27.66 -14.96 9.66
CA ALA A 272 -27.85 -13.70 10.35
C ALA A 272 -29.34 -13.39 10.49
N VAL A 273 -29.70 -12.78 11.62
CA VAL A 273 -31.05 -12.29 11.89
C VAL A 273 -30.99 -10.78 12.02
N VAL A 274 -31.75 -10.09 11.16
CA VAL A 274 -31.72 -8.64 11.05
C VAL A 274 -33.11 -8.07 11.39
N PRO A 275 -33.23 -7.13 12.35
CA PRO A 275 -34.52 -6.57 12.74
C PRO A 275 -35.10 -5.66 11.65
N ILE A 276 -36.42 -5.69 11.51
CA ILE A 276 -37.22 -4.75 10.72
C ILE A 276 -37.80 -3.74 11.71
N LEU A 277 -37.25 -2.51 11.71
CA LEU A 277 -37.58 -1.47 12.68
C LEU A 277 -38.27 -0.27 12.04
N ARG A 278 -39.29 0.27 12.73
CA ARG A 278 -39.87 1.59 12.47
C ARG A 278 -39.63 2.46 13.67
N GLY A 279 -38.60 3.30 13.62
CA GLY A 279 -38.11 3.98 14.81
C GLY A 279 -37.67 2.96 15.87
N ASP A 280 -38.28 2.98 17.05
CA ASP A 280 -38.02 2.02 18.12
C ASP A 280 -38.94 0.77 18.09
N ASP A 281 -39.93 0.75 17.19
CA ASP A 281 -40.89 -0.35 17.09
C ASP A 281 -40.31 -1.48 16.22
N LEU A 282 -40.25 -2.68 16.80
CA LEU A 282 -39.87 -3.89 16.06
C LEU A 282 -41.11 -4.46 15.36
N LEU A 283 -41.11 -4.41 14.03
CA LEU A 283 -42.18 -4.94 13.20
C LEU A 283 -41.98 -6.41 12.84
N GLY A 284 -40.73 -6.85 12.82
CA GLY A 284 -40.36 -8.19 12.44
C GLY A 284 -38.86 -8.34 12.30
N TYR A 285 -38.40 -9.37 11.59
CA TYR A 285 -37.00 -9.58 11.27
C TYR A 285 -36.83 -10.38 9.99
N ILE A 286 -35.66 -10.25 9.39
CA ILE A 286 -35.20 -11.02 8.25
C ILE A 286 -34.15 -12.02 8.73
N ASP A 287 -34.38 -13.30 8.48
CA ASP A 287 -33.41 -14.39 8.66
C ASP A 287 -32.78 -14.71 7.32
N VAL A 288 -31.48 -14.63 7.22
CA VAL A 288 -30.70 -14.93 6.01
C VAL A 288 -29.67 -16.02 6.33
N SER A 289 -29.50 -16.95 5.41
CA SER A 289 -28.49 -18.01 5.58
C SER A 289 -27.86 -18.41 4.24
N ASN A 290 -26.63 -18.92 4.34
CA ASN A 290 -25.83 -19.38 3.23
C ASN A 290 -25.58 -20.90 3.41
N SER A 291 -26.48 -21.70 2.84
CA SER A 291 -26.48 -23.15 3.04
C SER A 291 -25.54 -23.88 2.09
N ASP A 292 -25.43 -23.38 0.85
CA ASP A 292 -24.71 -24.08 -0.20
C ASP A 292 -23.20 -23.82 -0.10
N ASN A 293 -22.76 -22.60 0.12
CA ASN A 293 -21.36 -22.25 0.25
C ASN A 293 -20.80 -22.43 1.66
N LYS A 294 -21.65 -22.43 2.68
CA LYS A 294 -21.26 -22.43 4.11
C LYS A 294 -20.26 -21.34 4.50
N ASP A 295 -20.14 -20.32 3.69
CA ASP A 295 -19.29 -19.16 3.98
C ASP A 295 -19.95 -18.30 5.07
N ALA A 296 -19.13 -17.78 5.96
CA ALA A 296 -19.60 -16.88 7.01
C ALA A 296 -20.10 -15.58 6.38
N ILE A 297 -21.30 -15.15 6.78
CA ILE A 297 -21.87 -13.86 6.34
C ILE A 297 -20.99 -12.74 6.88
N SER A 298 -20.52 -11.85 6.01
CA SER A 298 -19.67 -10.70 6.38
C SER A 298 -20.49 -9.63 7.11
N SER A 299 -19.80 -8.70 7.77
CA SER A 299 -20.46 -7.58 8.43
C SER A 299 -21.11 -6.64 7.40
N GLU A 300 -20.46 -6.46 6.27
CA GLU A 300 -20.92 -5.64 5.14
C GLU A 300 -22.22 -6.20 4.53
N GLU A 301 -22.31 -7.51 4.40
CA GLU A 301 -23.52 -8.19 3.93
C GLU A 301 -24.69 -8.04 4.91
N VAL A 302 -24.41 -8.18 6.23
CA VAL A 302 -25.41 -7.93 7.26
C VAL A 302 -25.92 -6.49 7.24
N ASP A 303 -25.03 -5.51 7.05
CA ASP A 303 -25.38 -4.10 6.93
C ASP A 303 -26.25 -3.82 5.68
N MET A 304 -25.98 -4.52 4.56
CA MET A 304 -26.83 -4.46 3.37
C MET A 304 -28.22 -5.04 3.64
N VAL A 305 -28.32 -6.21 4.30
CA VAL A 305 -29.62 -6.78 4.68
C VAL A 305 -30.36 -5.79 5.61
N ALA A 306 -29.67 -5.15 6.56
CA ALA A 306 -30.29 -4.15 7.44
C ALA A 306 -30.80 -2.93 6.65
N SER A 307 -30.11 -2.54 5.60
CA SER A 307 -30.57 -1.46 4.73
C SER A 307 -31.81 -1.82 3.91
N PHE A 308 -31.96 -3.08 3.50
CA PHE A 308 -33.16 -3.60 2.85
C PHE A 308 -34.30 -3.85 3.85
N ALA A 309 -33.99 -4.23 5.09
CA ALA A 309 -34.97 -4.32 6.17
C ALA A 309 -35.67 -2.98 6.43
N LEU A 310 -34.98 -1.86 6.24
CA LEU A 310 -35.60 -0.54 6.33
C LEU A 310 -36.63 -0.29 5.22
N GLN A 311 -36.38 -0.78 4.01
CA GLN A 311 -37.37 -0.71 2.90
C GLN A 311 -38.60 -1.60 3.20
N ALA A 312 -38.37 -2.79 3.75
CA ALA A 312 -39.45 -3.63 4.23
C ALA A 312 -40.28 -2.94 5.33
N ALA A 313 -39.65 -2.26 6.26
CA ALA A 313 -40.33 -1.50 7.31
C ALA A 313 -41.23 -0.39 6.73
N MET A 314 -40.79 0.31 5.70
CA MET A 314 -41.59 1.32 4.99
C MET A 314 -42.83 0.68 4.34
N ALA A 315 -42.65 -0.42 3.59
CA ALA A 315 -43.75 -1.14 2.94
C ALA A 315 -44.80 -1.64 3.96
N ILE A 316 -44.36 -2.20 5.09
CA ILE A 316 -45.22 -2.66 6.16
C ILE A 316 -46.01 -1.50 6.75
N SER A 317 -45.35 -0.36 7.00
CA SER A 317 -45.97 0.84 7.55
C SER A 317 -47.05 1.42 6.62
N ASP A 318 -46.75 1.48 5.33
CA ASP A 318 -47.69 1.97 4.31
C ASP A 318 -48.91 1.05 4.20
N ALA A 319 -48.71 -0.26 4.18
CA ALA A 319 -49.79 -1.24 4.14
C ALA A 319 -50.69 -1.16 5.42
N GLN A 320 -50.11 -0.98 6.58
CA GLN A 320 -50.85 -0.80 7.81
C GLN A 320 -51.69 0.50 7.80
N SER A 321 -51.10 1.60 7.33
CA SER A 321 -51.79 2.88 7.20
C SER A 321 -52.97 2.82 6.25
N HIS A 322 -52.82 2.14 5.12
CA HIS A 322 -53.90 1.92 4.16
C HIS A 322 -55.03 1.07 4.77
N LYS A 323 -54.71 0.04 5.54
CA LYS A 323 -55.69 -0.82 6.20
C LYS A 323 -56.50 -0.05 7.25
N ASP A 324 -55.83 0.80 8.04
CA ASP A 324 -56.44 1.65 9.06
C ASP A 324 -57.40 2.68 8.39
N ILE A 325 -56.99 3.36 7.33
CA ILE A 325 -57.81 4.30 6.57
C ILE A 325 -59.03 3.58 5.99
N SER A 326 -58.88 2.38 5.43
CA SER A 326 -59.99 1.61 4.88
C SER A 326 -60.99 1.19 5.99
N SER A 327 -60.52 0.79 7.16
CA SER A 327 -61.36 0.42 8.29
C SER A 327 -62.13 1.64 8.83
N TRP A 328 -61.47 2.79 8.92
CA TRP A 328 -62.10 4.07 9.32
C TRP A 328 -63.18 4.50 8.31
N LYS A 329 -62.92 4.34 7.02
CA LYS A 329 -63.90 4.66 5.97
C LYS A 329 -65.17 3.80 6.10
N VAL A 330 -65.01 2.47 6.33
CA VAL A 330 -66.16 1.58 6.57
C VAL A 330 -66.94 1.98 7.83
N GLN A 331 -66.25 2.24 8.94
CA GLN A 331 -66.92 2.69 10.17
C GLN A 331 -67.66 4.02 9.99
N LEU A 332 -67.09 4.96 9.22
CA LEU A 332 -67.74 6.23 8.91
C LEU A 332 -68.99 6.06 8.03
N GLU A 333 -68.93 5.18 7.04
CA GLU A 333 -70.07 4.84 6.20
C GLU A 333 -71.17 4.16 6.98
N ASP A 334 -70.87 3.31 7.95
CA ASP A 334 -71.88 2.67 8.81
C ASP A 334 -72.55 3.66 9.78
N VAL A 335 -71.76 4.55 10.37
CA VAL A 335 -72.30 5.64 11.20
C VAL A 335 -73.19 6.58 10.38
N LEU A 336 -72.83 6.91 9.15
CA LEU A 336 -73.66 7.75 8.28
C LEU A 336 -74.97 7.05 7.85
N LYS A 337 -75.01 5.69 7.77
CA LYS A 337 -76.24 4.93 7.51
C LYS A 337 -77.19 4.89 8.75
N GLU A 338 -76.65 4.97 9.97
CA GLU A 338 -77.44 5.01 11.18
C GLU A 338 -78.09 6.41 11.46
N ILE A 339 -77.53 7.46 10.85
CA ILE A 339 -78.02 8.85 11.02
C ILE A 339 -79.13 9.22 9.99
N ASN A 340 -79.19 8.50 8.85
CA ASN A 340 -80.26 8.67 7.85
C ASN A 340 -81.39 7.65 8.04
#